data_ec77bd8ac5a30d9a6fa1f832fc24e745
#
_entry.id   ec77bd8ac5a30d9a6fa1f832fc24e745
#
_cell.length_a   1.000
_cell.length_b   1.000
_cell.length_c   1.000
_cell.angle_alpha   90.00
_cell.angle_beta   90.00
_cell.angle_gamma   90.00
#
_symmetry.space_group_name_H-M   'P 1'
#
loop_
_entity.id
_entity.type
_entity.pdbx_description
1 polymer ?
#
loop_
_entity_poly.entity_id
_entity_poly.type
_entity_poly.pdbx_seq_one_letter_code
_entity_poly.pdbx_strand_id
1 'polypeptide(L)'
;MGTQEDELFLEETLQRHKEDFFHAIECTMELLKEFDEMGLNKGAAIGGSLTHLISHLIAVSPDPATALGLLSSCMTNAAINATRAAENHPGSDGIH
;
A
#
# COMPACT_ATOMS: atom_id res chain seq x y z
N MET A 1 12.65 19.18 29.48
CA MET A 1 13.07 18.92 28.30
C MET A 1 12.18 18.19 27.37
N GLY A 2 12.39 18.18 26.22
CA GLY A 2 11.47 17.80 25.21
C GLY A 2 11.13 16.33 25.02
N THR A 3 11.54 15.46 25.94
CA THR A 3 11.36 14.03 25.73
C THR A 3 9.89 13.62 25.57
N GLN A 4 9.01 14.10 26.43
CA GLN A 4 7.60 13.78 26.34
C GLN A 4 6.97 14.43 25.12
N GLU A 5 7.37 15.64 24.80
CA GLU A 5 6.85 16.32 23.61
C GLU A 5 7.28 15.62 22.35
N ASP A 6 8.53 15.15 22.32
CA ASP A 6 9.05 14.43 21.17
C ASP A 6 8.31 13.11 20.98
N GLU A 7 8.00 12.43 22.08
CA GLU A 7 7.25 11.17 22.01
C GLU A 7 5.85 11.40 21.50
N LEU A 8 5.17 12.45 21.98
CA LEU A 8 3.83 12.78 21.51
C LEU A 8 3.82 13.15 20.04
N PHE A 9 4.81 13.93 19.63
CA PHE A 9 4.93 14.31 18.23
C PHE A 9 5.13 13.07 17.35
N LEU A 10 5.97 12.14 17.78
CA LEU A 10 6.23 10.92 17.06
C LEU A 10 4.97 10.06 16.96
N GLU A 11 4.24 9.93 18.09
CA GLU A 11 3.00 9.16 18.09
C GLU A 11 1.97 9.74 17.14
N GLU A 12 1.82 11.06 17.14
CA GLU A 12 0.88 11.72 16.24
C GLU A 12 1.27 11.52 14.78
N THR A 13 2.57 11.60 14.50
CA THR A 13 3.08 11.41 13.15
C THR A 13 2.83 9.98 12.67
N LEU A 14 3.10 9.00 13.53
CA LEU A 14 2.87 7.61 13.20
C LEU A 14 1.39 7.31 12.99
N GLN A 15 0.54 7.90 13.82
CA GLN A 15 -0.90 7.71 13.70
C GLN A 15 -1.41 8.29 12.37
N ARG A 16 -0.94 9.47 12.01
CA ARG A 16 -1.31 10.09 10.74
C ARG A 16 -0.84 9.26 9.56
N HIS A 17 0.39 8.76 9.65
CA HIS A 17 0.93 7.91 8.60
C HIS A 17 0.04 6.67 8.40
N LYS A 18 -0.38 6.08 9.51
CA LYS A 18 -1.23 4.89 9.47
C LYS A 18 -2.59 5.20 8.85
N GLU A 19 -3.19 6.31 9.25
CA GLU A 19 -4.48 6.72 8.69
C GLU A 19 -4.40 6.99 7.21
N ASP A 20 -3.37 7.73 6.79
CA ASP A 20 -3.17 8.03 5.38
C ASP A 20 -2.88 6.78 4.58
N PHE A 21 -2.12 5.86 5.15
CA PHE A 21 -1.81 4.59 4.51
C PHE A 21 -3.09 3.82 4.19
N PHE A 22 -3.98 3.66 5.16
CA PHE A 22 -5.22 2.93 4.95
C PHE A 22 -6.17 3.68 4.04
N HIS A 23 -6.20 5.00 4.13
CA HIS A 23 -7.02 5.81 3.24
C HIS A 23 -6.55 5.64 1.79
N ALA A 24 -5.24 5.62 1.58
CA ALA A 24 -4.67 5.41 0.25
C ALA A 24 -5.07 4.04 -0.32
N ILE A 25 -5.10 3.02 0.53
CA ILE A 25 -5.56 1.69 0.11
C ILE A 25 -7.00 1.76 -0.37
N GLU A 26 -7.87 2.44 0.39
CA GLU A 26 -9.27 2.59 0.00
C GLU A 26 -9.42 3.32 -1.33
N CYS A 27 -8.65 4.38 -1.53
CA CYS A 27 -8.67 5.11 -2.79
C CYS A 27 -8.20 4.23 -3.94
N THR A 28 -7.21 3.39 -3.71
CA THR A 28 -6.71 2.48 -4.73
C THR A 28 -7.77 1.45 -5.11
N MET A 29 -8.51 0.97 -4.12
CA MET A 29 -9.61 0.04 -4.38
C MET A 29 -10.64 0.66 -5.31
N GLU A 30 -10.99 1.92 -5.07
CA GLU A 30 -11.92 2.62 -5.94
C GLU A 30 -11.34 2.83 -7.34
N LEU A 31 -10.06 3.13 -7.42
CA LEU A 31 -9.38 3.31 -8.71
C LEU A 31 -9.42 2.02 -9.53
N LEU A 32 -9.17 0.89 -8.89
CA LEU A 32 -9.20 -0.40 -9.58
C LEU A 32 -10.61 -0.71 -10.08
N LYS A 33 -11.63 -0.32 -9.32
CA LYS A 33 -13.02 -0.45 -9.76
C LYS A 33 -13.28 0.37 -11.02
N GLU A 34 -12.78 1.60 -11.04
CA GLU A 34 -12.92 2.47 -12.20
C GLU A 34 -12.26 1.87 -13.44
N PHE A 35 -11.07 1.31 -13.26
CA PHE A 35 -10.37 0.64 -14.36
C PHE A 35 -11.20 -0.51 -14.92
N ASP A 36 -11.83 -1.27 -14.03
CA ASP A 36 -12.67 -2.37 -14.43
C ASP A 36 -13.89 -1.88 -15.22
N GLU A 37 -14.51 -0.82 -14.76
CA GLU A 37 -15.64 -0.20 -15.44
C GLU A 37 -15.26 0.35 -16.81
N MET A 38 -14.03 0.79 -16.97
CA MET A 38 -13.52 1.26 -18.25
C MET A 38 -13.19 0.14 -19.21
N GLY A 39 -13.24 -1.10 -18.73
CA GLY A 39 -12.95 -2.26 -19.57
C GLY A 39 -11.48 -2.52 -19.80
N LEU A 40 -10.61 -1.98 -18.96
CA LEU A 40 -9.18 -2.19 -19.11
C LEU A 40 -8.80 -3.61 -18.71
N ASN A 41 -7.80 -4.14 -19.39
CA ASN A 41 -7.24 -5.43 -19.01
C ASN A 41 -6.70 -5.32 -17.59
N LYS A 42 -7.08 -6.27 -16.73
CA LYS A 42 -6.75 -6.23 -15.32
C LYS A 42 -5.25 -6.22 -15.06
N GLY A 43 -4.53 -7.10 -15.72
CA GLY A 43 -3.09 -7.17 -15.57
C GLY A 43 -2.38 -5.91 -16.04
N ALA A 44 -2.85 -5.35 -17.14
CA ALA A 44 -2.27 -4.12 -17.68
C ALA A 44 -2.55 -2.94 -16.76
N ALA A 45 -3.76 -2.85 -16.22
CA ALA A 45 -4.12 -1.76 -15.31
C ALA A 45 -3.28 -1.81 -14.03
N ILE A 46 -3.14 -2.98 -13.44
CA ILE A 46 -2.32 -3.15 -12.24
C ILE A 46 -0.85 -2.90 -12.55
N GLY A 47 -0.33 -3.48 -13.62
CA GLY A 47 1.05 -3.32 -14.00
C GLY A 47 1.43 -1.88 -14.31
N GLY A 48 0.56 -1.18 -15.05
CA GLY A 48 0.77 0.22 -15.36
C GLY A 48 0.76 1.09 -14.11
N SER A 49 -0.20 0.85 -13.23
CA SER A 49 -0.31 1.59 -11.98
C SER A 49 0.93 1.38 -11.11
N LEU A 50 1.37 0.14 -10.96
CA LEU A 50 2.55 -0.17 -10.17
C LEU A 50 3.79 0.46 -10.77
N THR A 51 3.93 0.41 -12.08
CA THR A 51 5.08 1.02 -12.76
C THR A 51 5.14 2.50 -12.46
N HIS A 52 4.01 3.18 -12.56
CA HIS A 52 3.97 4.62 -12.28
C HIS A 52 4.27 4.92 -10.81
N LEU A 53 3.67 4.16 -9.90
CA LEU A 53 3.88 4.36 -8.48
C LEU A 53 5.34 4.11 -8.09
N ILE A 54 5.95 3.08 -8.62
CA ILE A 54 7.37 2.79 -8.36
C ILE A 54 8.26 3.89 -8.91
N SER A 55 7.97 4.35 -10.13
CA SER A 55 8.71 5.45 -10.72
C SER A 55 8.63 6.69 -9.86
N HIS A 56 7.44 6.99 -9.37
CA HIS A 56 7.23 8.14 -8.49
C HIS A 56 7.99 7.97 -7.17
N LEU A 57 7.94 6.78 -6.62
CA LEU A 57 8.65 6.47 -5.39
C LEU A 57 10.15 6.71 -5.53
N ILE A 58 10.72 6.26 -6.64
CA ILE A 58 12.13 6.48 -6.91
C ILE A 58 12.44 7.98 -7.03
N ALA A 59 11.57 8.71 -7.71
CA ALA A 59 11.77 10.15 -7.94
C ALA A 59 11.74 10.96 -6.64
N VAL A 60 10.88 10.58 -5.67
CA VAL A 60 10.75 11.34 -4.43
C VAL A 60 11.65 10.84 -3.32
N SER A 61 12.32 9.71 -3.51
CA SER A 61 13.21 9.16 -2.50
C SER A 61 14.58 9.83 -2.57
N PRO A 62 15.24 10.01 -1.41
CA PRO A 62 16.56 10.65 -1.38
C PRO A 62 17.64 9.82 -2.06
N ASP A 63 17.47 8.50 -2.11
CA ASP A 63 18.42 7.60 -2.74
C ASP A 63 17.73 6.28 -3.11
N PRO A 64 18.33 5.48 -3.99
CA PRO A 64 17.72 4.22 -4.42
C PRO A 64 17.54 3.20 -3.29
N ALA A 65 18.43 3.19 -2.30
CA ALA A 65 18.33 2.24 -1.20
C ALA A 65 17.07 2.48 -0.37
N THR A 66 16.74 3.76 -0.14
CA THR A 66 15.53 4.13 0.59
C THR A 66 14.29 3.69 -0.19
N ALA A 67 14.29 3.92 -1.50
CA ALA A 67 13.18 3.52 -2.36
C ALA A 67 12.98 2.00 -2.32
N LEU A 68 14.06 1.24 -2.42
CA LEU A 68 14.00 -0.22 -2.36
C LEU A 68 13.51 -0.71 -1.00
N GLY A 69 13.94 -0.05 0.07
CA GLY A 69 13.50 -0.39 1.43
C GLY A 69 11.99 -0.21 1.59
N LEU A 70 11.46 0.90 1.11
CA LEU A 70 10.03 1.15 1.15
C LEU A 70 9.26 0.15 0.31
N LEU A 71 9.74 -0.12 -0.90
CA LEU A 71 9.11 -1.09 -1.78
C LEU A 71 9.07 -2.47 -1.13
N SER A 72 10.19 -2.88 -0.53
CA SER A 72 10.28 -4.16 0.16
C SER A 72 9.28 -4.25 1.31
N SER A 73 9.15 -3.18 2.08
CA SER A 73 8.16 -3.11 3.18
C SER A 73 6.74 -3.24 2.65
N CYS A 74 6.44 -2.57 1.55
CA CYS A 74 5.11 -2.66 0.94
C CYS A 74 4.81 -4.07 0.47
N MET A 75 5.79 -4.72 -0.13
CA MET A 75 5.63 -6.11 -0.59
C MET A 75 5.37 -7.05 0.58
N THR A 76 6.08 -6.88 1.67
CA THR A 76 5.89 -7.69 2.87
C THR A 76 4.48 -7.48 3.44
N ASN A 77 4.07 -6.23 3.56
CA ASN A 77 2.74 -5.91 4.07
C ASN A 77 1.64 -6.46 3.16
N ALA A 78 1.85 -6.36 1.86
CA ALA A 78 0.88 -6.89 0.90
C ALA A 78 0.74 -8.40 1.02
N ALA A 79 1.86 -9.11 1.20
CA ALA A 79 1.85 -10.55 1.37
C ALA A 79 1.11 -10.95 2.65
N ILE A 80 1.34 -10.22 3.74
CA ILE A 80 0.65 -10.47 5.00
C ILE A 80 -0.84 -10.25 4.85
N ASN A 81 -1.23 -9.13 4.22
CA ASN A 81 -2.65 -8.82 4.01
C ASN A 81 -3.33 -9.86 3.15
N ALA A 82 -2.67 -10.30 2.10
CA ALA A 82 -3.23 -11.32 1.21
C ALA A 82 -3.43 -12.64 1.95
N THR A 83 -2.47 -13.01 2.80
CA THR A 83 -2.57 -14.23 3.59
C THR A 83 -3.74 -14.15 4.57
N ARG A 84 -3.89 -13.01 5.25
CA ARG A 84 -5.01 -12.81 6.17
C ARG A 84 -6.34 -12.87 5.46
N ALA A 85 -6.43 -12.26 4.30
CA ALA A 85 -7.67 -12.28 3.52
C ALA A 85 -8.04 -13.71 3.15
N ALA A 86 -7.06 -14.52 2.75
CA ALA A 86 -7.30 -15.92 2.42
C ALA A 86 -7.76 -16.71 3.64
N GLU A 87 -7.16 -16.45 4.80
CA GLU A 87 -7.55 -17.12 6.04
C GLU A 87 -8.94 -16.73 6.50
N ASN A 88 -9.33 -15.49 6.27
CA ASN A 88 -10.63 -14.98 6.69
C ASN A 88 -11.76 -15.31 5.74
N HIS A 89 -11.46 -15.97 4.64
CA HIS A 89 -12.47 -16.36 3.65
C HIS A 89 -12.38 -17.86 3.39
N PRO A 90 -12.69 -18.67 4.42
CA PRO A 90 -12.58 -20.12 4.26
C PRO A 90 -13.47 -20.69 3.17
N GLY A 91 -14.59 -20.04 2.91
CA GLY A 91 -15.48 -20.48 1.84
C GLY A 91 -14.86 -20.37 0.46
N SER A 92 -13.90 -19.47 0.31
CA SER A 92 -13.20 -19.32 -0.97
C SER A 92 -12.37 -20.54 -1.31
N ASP A 93 -11.89 -21.23 -0.29
CA ASP A 93 -11.06 -22.41 -0.50
C ASP A 93 -11.84 -23.55 -1.18
N GLY A 94 -13.10 -23.65 -0.83
CA GLY A 94 -13.94 -24.70 -1.40
C GLY A 94 -14.26 -24.47 -2.87
N ILE A 95 -14.03 -23.28 -3.36
CA ILE A 95 -14.33 -22.94 -4.74
C ILE A 95 -13.22 -23.33 -5.69
N HIS A 96 -12.05 -23.44 -5.16
CA HIS A 96 -10.87 -23.70 -5.98
C HIS A 96 -10.69 -25.17 -6.38
#